data_9ccd592b763b24a395a04ab7f0a5727c
#
_entry.id   9ccd592b763b24a395a04ab7f0a5727c
#
_cell.length_a   1.000
_cell.length_b   1.000
_cell.length_c   1.000
_cell.angle_alpha   90.00
_cell.angle_beta   90.00
_cell.angle_gamma   90.00
#
_symmetry.space_group_name_H-M   'P 1'
#
loop_
_entity.id
_entity.type
_entity.pdbx_description
1 polymer ?
#
loop_
_entity_poly.entity_id
_entity_poly.type
_entity_poly.pdbx_seq_one_letter_code
_entity_poly.pdbx_strand_id
1 'polypeptide(L)'
;MKKLFLALLAVFSIALVVAGCGGDSKLAANSGDKKVVLKVGATPVPHAEILNLIKPQLAKEGVDLQIIEFSDYVKPNLSLADKELDANFFQHTPYLEKFASER
;
A
#
# COMPACT_ATOMS: atom_id res chain seq x y z
N MET A 1 -21.79 48.02 28.41
CA MET A 1 -22.26 46.78 27.76
C MET A 1 -21.63 46.54 26.38
N LYS A 2 -21.45 47.55 25.54
CA LYS A 2 -20.86 47.38 24.19
C LYS A 2 -19.39 46.93 24.20
N LYS A 3 -18.62 47.30 25.20
CA LYS A 3 -17.20 46.91 25.32
C LYS A 3 -16.98 45.45 25.76
N LEU A 4 -17.95 44.89 26.50
CA LEU A 4 -17.90 43.49 26.94
C LEU A 4 -18.24 42.52 25.81
N PHE A 5 -19.12 42.90 24.91
CA PHE A 5 -19.49 42.11 23.73
C PHE A 5 -18.36 41.97 22.72
N LEU A 6 -17.54 43.02 22.54
CA LEU A 6 -16.38 42.99 21.66
C LEU A 6 -15.25 42.09 22.19
N ALA A 7 -15.09 42.04 23.53
CA ALA A 7 -14.09 41.17 24.14
C ALA A 7 -14.46 39.67 24.03
N LEU A 8 -15.75 39.34 24.12
CA LEU A 8 -16.24 37.96 23.96
C LEU A 8 -16.12 37.45 22.51
N LEU A 9 -16.30 38.31 21.50
CA LEU A 9 -16.14 37.98 20.10
C LEU A 9 -14.66 37.71 19.73
N ALA A 10 -13.73 38.46 20.36
CA ALA A 10 -12.30 38.29 20.12
C ALA A 10 -11.75 36.98 20.72
N VAL A 11 -12.29 36.54 21.84
CA VAL A 11 -11.86 35.27 22.46
C VAL A 11 -12.41 34.05 21.71
N PHE A 12 -13.58 34.16 21.11
CA PHE A 12 -14.19 33.06 20.35
C PHE A 12 -13.52 32.84 19.00
N SER A 13 -12.96 33.87 18.37
CA SER A 13 -12.26 33.74 17.09
C SER A 13 -10.86 33.10 17.20
N ILE A 14 -10.20 33.21 18.35
CA ILE A 14 -8.89 32.60 18.62
C ILE A 14 -9.00 31.10 18.87
N ALA A 15 -10.12 30.64 19.44
CA ALA A 15 -10.34 29.23 19.74
C ALA A 15 -10.56 28.36 18.48
N LEU A 16 -10.97 28.95 17.35
CA LEU A 16 -11.21 28.19 16.10
C LEU A 16 -9.94 27.91 15.28
N VAL A 17 -8.86 28.66 15.50
CA VAL A 17 -7.62 28.50 14.72
C VAL A 17 -6.73 27.38 15.27
N VAL A 18 -6.86 27.03 16.56
CA VAL A 18 -6.01 26.00 17.18
C VAL A 18 -6.53 24.58 16.92
N ALA A 19 -7.81 24.42 16.61
CA ALA A 19 -8.39 23.09 16.35
C ALA A 19 -8.11 22.53 14.95
N GLY A 20 -7.71 23.38 13.99
CA GLY A 20 -7.48 22.96 12.60
C GLY A 20 -6.10 22.36 12.31
N CYS A 21 -5.08 22.70 13.09
CA CYS A 21 -3.70 22.24 12.82
C CYS A 21 -3.30 20.96 13.58
N GLY A 22 -4.09 20.52 14.55
CA GLY A 22 -3.77 19.32 15.34
C GLY A 22 -4.16 17.99 14.68
N GLY A 23 -5.03 18.01 13.68
CA GLY A 23 -5.54 16.81 13.02
C GLY A 23 -4.58 16.22 11.96
N ASP A 24 -3.93 17.07 11.19
CA ASP A 24 -3.07 16.63 10.08
C ASP A 24 -1.75 16.02 10.53
N SER A 25 -1.16 16.50 11.62
CA SER A 25 0.08 15.94 12.12
C SER A 25 -0.09 14.58 12.80
N LYS A 26 -1.26 14.27 13.36
CA LYS A 26 -1.56 12.94 13.91
C LYS A 26 -1.82 11.91 12.83
N LEU A 27 -2.42 12.28 11.70
CA LEU A 27 -2.63 11.40 10.56
C LEU A 27 -1.31 11.05 9.86
N ALA A 28 -0.39 12.00 9.75
CA ALA A 28 0.93 11.77 9.18
C ALA A 28 1.81 10.89 10.07
N ALA A 29 1.73 10.99 11.39
CA ALA A 29 2.51 10.16 12.32
C ALA A 29 2.02 8.69 12.37
N ASN A 30 0.74 8.42 12.14
CA ASN A 30 0.18 7.06 12.12
C ASN A 30 0.38 6.34 10.78
N SER A 31 0.67 7.03 9.69
CA SER A 31 0.91 6.41 8.40
C SER A 31 2.25 5.68 8.33
N GLY A 32 3.22 5.98 9.22
CA GLY A 32 4.52 5.32 9.28
C GLY A 32 4.51 3.91 9.89
N ASP A 33 3.50 3.56 10.68
CA ASP A 33 3.41 2.26 11.37
C ASP A 33 2.59 1.21 10.61
N LYS A 34 1.88 1.58 9.55
CA LYS A 34 1.11 0.63 8.73
C LYS A 34 1.99 0.03 7.65
N LYS A 35 2.27 -1.26 7.77
CA LYS A 35 2.89 -2.03 6.70
C LYS A 35 1.93 -2.16 5.53
N VAL A 36 2.42 -1.92 4.34
CA VAL A 36 1.72 -2.21 3.09
C VAL A 36 1.90 -3.68 2.78
N VAL A 37 0.83 -4.42 2.64
CA VAL A 37 0.88 -5.82 2.22
C VAL A 37 0.97 -5.87 0.69
N LEU A 38 1.96 -6.60 0.17
CA LEU A 38 2.17 -6.84 -1.26
C LEU A 38 2.15 -8.35 -1.53
N LYS A 39 1.12 -8.83 -2.19
CA LYS A 39 0.97 -10.24 -2.58
C LYS A 39 1.53 -10.46 -3.98
N VAL A 40 2.59 -11.24 -4.09
CA VAL A 40 3.25 -11.54 -5.37
C VAL A 40 3.19 -13.02 -5.66
N GLY A 41 2.61 -13.37 -6.80
CA GLY A 41 2.65 -14.73 -7.35
C GLY A 41 3.99 -15.01 -8.01
N ALA A 42 4.58 -16.17 -7.75
CA ALA A 42 5.87 -16.55 -8.31
C ALA A 42 5.95 -18.07 -8.52
N THR A 43 6.80 -18.48 -9.45
CA THR A 43 7.23 -19.89 -9.52
C THR A 43 8.34 -20.14 -8.49
N PRO A 44 8.47 -21.37 -7.96
CA PRO A 44 9.39 -21.64 -6.86
C PRO A 44 10.83 -21.22 -7.15
N VAL A 45 11.38 -21.68 -8.27
CA VAL A 45 12.79 -21.46 -8.64
C VAL A 45 12.85 -20.87 -10.07
N PRO A 46 13.59 -19.79 -10.29
CA PRO A 46 14.36 -18.98 -9.31
C PRO A 46 13.54 -17.85 -8.67
N HIS A 47 12.28 -17.62 -9.09
CA HIS A 47 11.55 -16.40 -8.83
C HIS A 47 11.21 -16.20 -7.33
N ALA A 48 10.64 -17.21 -6.67
CA ALA A 48 10.33 -17.10 -5.24
C ALA A 48 11.61 -17.00 -4.39
N GLU A 49 12.70 -17.67 -4.79
CA GLU A 49 13.99 -17.55 -4.11
C GLU A 49 14.52 -16.11 -4.15
N ILE A 50 14.45 -15.46 -5.33
CA ILE A 50 14.87 -14.06 -5.49
C ILE A 50 14.00 -13.15 -4.62
N LEU A 51 12.68 -13.34 -4.62
CA LEU A 51 11.77 -12.55 -3.78
C LEU A 51 12.06 -12.74 -2.28
N ASN A 52 12.39 -13.93 -1.85
CA ASN A 52 12.76 -14.20 -0.46
C ASN A 52 14.04 -13.47 -0.04
N LEU A 53 14.99 -13.27 -0.95
CA LEU A 53 16.22 -12.50 -0.67
C LEU A 53 15.93 -11.04 -0.39
N ILE A 54 14.96 -10.43 -1.07
CA ILE A 54 14.64 -9.01 -0.91
C ILE A 54 13.59 -8.74 0.17
N LYS A 55 12.86 -9.75 0.61
CA LYS A 55 11.80 -9.64 1.62
C LYS A 55 12.22 -8.91 2.89
N PRO A 56 13.39 -9.20 3.53
CA PRO A 56 13.83 -8.47 4.71
C PRO A 56 14.12 -6.99 4.45
N GLN A 57 14.60 -6.64 3.27
CA GLN A 57 14.84 -5.26 2.88
C GLN A 57 13.54 -4.49 2.71
N LEU A 58 12.56 -5.07 2.04
CA LEU A 58 11.23 -4.48 1.88
C LEU A 58 10.53 -4.29 3.23
N ALA A 59 10.69 -5.23 4.16
CA ALA A 59 10.14 -5.10 5.52
C ALA A 59 10.67 -3.88 6.26
N LYS A 60 11.93 -3.50 6.07
CA LYS A 60 12.53 -2.27 6.62
C LYS A 60 11.92 -1.01 6.03
N GLU A 61 11.40 -1.08 4.82
CA GLU A 61 10.74 0.02 4.12
C GLU A 61 9.22 0.05 4.36
N GLY A 62 8.71 -0.81 5.24
CA GLY A 62 7.29 -0.87 5.59
C GLY A 62 6.44 -1.72 4.66
N VAL A 63 7.05 -2.57 3.83
CA VAL A 63 6.35 -3.49 2.94
C VAL A 63 6.39 -4.92 3.48
N ASP A 64 5.22 -5.51 3.69
CA ASP A 64 5.06 -6.93 4.01
C ASP A 64 4.87 -7.72 2.71
N LEU A 65 5.97 -8.29 2.19
CA LEU A 65 5.94 -9.10 0.98
C LEU A 65 5.41 -10.50 1.28
N GLN A 66 4.26 -10.84 0.72
CA GLN A 66 3.67 -12.17 0.76
C GLN A 66 3.88 -12.86 -0.59
N ILE A 67 4.63 -13.96 -0.57
CA ILE A 67 4.97 -14.72 -1.76
C ILE A 67 4.03 -15.91 -1.87
N ILE A 68 3.29 -15.98 -2.96
CA ILE A 68 2.38 -17.09 -3.26
C ILE A 68 3.00 -17.90 -4.40
N GLU A 69 3.39 -19.13 -4.11
CA GLU A 69 4.05 -19.99 -5.08
C GLU A 69 3.04 -20.78 -5.93
N PHE A 70 3.30 -20.81 -7.21
CA PHE A 70 2.54 -21.58 -8.20
C PHE A 70 3.46 -22.54 -8.95
N SER A 71 3.02 -23.77 -9.09
CA SER A 71 3.74 -24.81 -9.85
C SER A 71 3.39 -24.83 -11.34
N ASP A 72 2.45 -24.00 -11.78
CA ASP A 72 2.00 -23.89 -13.17
C ASP A 72 2.08 -22.44 -13.65
N TYR A 73 1.94 -22.24 -14.97
CA TYR A 73 2.04 -20.92 -15.60
C TYR A 73 0.70 -20.27 -15.96
N VAL A 74 -0.42 -20.93 -15.66
CA VAL A 74 -1.76 -20.42 -15.98
C VAL A 74 -2.38 -19.69 -14.80
N LYS A 75 -2.35 -20.31 -13.62
CA LYS A 75 -2.97 -19.79 -12.40
C LYS A 75 -2.46 -18.42 -11.97
N PRO A 76 -1.16 -18.10 -12.04
CA PRO A 76 -0.69 -16.78 -11.61
C PRO A 76 -1.42 -15.62 -12.29
N ASN A 77 -1.60 -15.70 -13.61
CA ASN A 77 -2.28 -14.65 -14.38
C ASN A 77 -3.78 -14.61 -14.07
N LEU A 78 -4.42 -15.74 -13.83
CA LEU A 78 -5.83 -15.80 -13.41
C LEU A 78 -6.02 -15.18 -12.02
N SER A 79 -5.22 -15.57 -11.05
CA SER A 79 -5.28 -15.02 -9.69
C SER A 79 -5.00 -13.51 -9.66
N LEU A 80 -4.15 -13.00 -10.55
CA LEU A 80 -3.96 -11.56 -10.70
C LEU A 80 -5.21 -10.88 -11.28
N ALA A 81 -5.81 -11.46 -12.31
CA ALA A 81 -7.04 -10.94 -12.91
C ALA A 81 -8.21 -10.93 -11.92
N ASP A 82 -8.29 -11.94 -11.05
CA ASP A 82 -9.30 -12.06 -10.00
C ASP A 82 -8.99 -11.20 -8.76
N LYS A 83 -7.92 -10.41 -8.80
CA LYS A 83 -7.47 -9.53 -7.70
C LYS A 83 -7.09 -10.26 -6.40
N GLU A 84 -6.71 -11.51 -6.51
CA GLU A 84 -6.17 -12.28 -5.39
C GLU A 84 -4.70 -11.95 -5.12
N LEU A 85 -4.00 -11.42 -6.13
CA LEU A 85 -2.62 -10.97 -6.10
C LEU A 85 -2.52 -9.50 -6.51
N ASP A 86 -1.43 -8.86 -6.09
CA ASP A 86 -1.08 -7.50 -6.50
C ASP A 86 -0.11 -7.49 -7.69
N ALA A 87 0.70 -8.53 -7.83
CA ALA A 87 1.68 -8.68 -8.90
C ALA A 87 2.06 -10.14 -9.12
N ASN A 88 2.73 -10.41 -10.24
CA ASN A 88 3.36 -11.69 -10.54
C ASN A 88 4.82 -11.50 -10.93
N PHE A 89 5.64 -12.47 -10.55
CA PHE A 89 7.03 -12.58 -10.99
C PHE A 89 7.33 -14.01 -11.44
N PHE A 90 7.13 -14.31 -12.72
CA PHE A 90 7.38 -15.64 -13.27
C PHE A 90 7.55 -15.69 -14.80
N GLN A 91 6.96 -14.76 -15.55
CA GLN A 91 6.82 -14.83 -16.99
C GLN A 91 7.60 -13.72 -17.72
N HIS A 92 7.91 -13.96 -18.99
CA HIS A 92 8.43 -12.96 -19.91
C HIS A 92 7.31 -12.34 -20.75
N THR A 93 7.58 -11.21 -21.38
CA THR A 93 6.58 -10.42 -22.12
C THR A 93 5.86 -11.22 -23.22
N PRO A 94 6.53 -12.00 -24.08
CA PRO A 94 5.83 -12.77 -25.13
C PRO A 94 4.80 -13.76 -24.60
N TYR A 95 5.07 -14.39 -23.45
CA TYR A 95 4.10 -15.28 -22.83
C TYR A 95 2.88 -14.53 -22.32
N LEU A 96 3.08 -13.40 -21.65
CA LEU A 96 1.98 -12.57 -21.17
C LEU A 96 1.11 -12.06 -22.32
N GLU A 97 1.71 -11.57 -23.39
CA GLU A 97 0.99 -11.07 -24.57
C GLU A 97 0.14 -12.16 -25.20
N LYS A 98 0.72 -13.35 -25.39
CA LYS A 98 -0.02 -14.50 -25.89
C LYS A 98 -1.17 -14.90 -24.99
N PHE A 99 -0.92 -15.01 -23.68
CA PHE A 99 -1.95 -15.35 -22.69
C PHE A 99 -3.12 -14.35 -22.71
N ALA A 100 -2.82 -13.06 -22.76
CA ALA A 100 -3.82 -12.01 -22.80
C ALA A 100 -4.64 -11.98 -24.09
N SER A 101 -4.02 -12.36 -25.23
CA SER A 101 -4.70 -12.40 -26.54
C SER A 101 -5.66 -13.57 -26.70
N GLU A 102 -5.47 -14.64 -25.96
CA GLU A 102 -6.28 -15.86 -26.02
C GLU A 102 -7.48 -15.84 -25.06
N ARG A 103 -7.66 -14.74 -24.28
CA ARG A 103 -8.68 -14.59 -23.26
C ARG A 103 -9.29 -13.20 -23.27
#